data_f9a62adadcbbe8b7d226a679af9b3178
#
_entry.id   f9a62adadcbbe8b7d226a679af9b3178
#
_cell.length_a   1.000
_cell.length_b   1.000
_cell.length_c   1.000
_cell.angle_alpha   90.00
_cell.angle_beta   90.00
_cell.angle_gamma   90.00
#
_symmetry.space_group_name_H-M   'P 1'
#
loop_
_entity.id
_entity.type
_entity.pdbx_description
1 polymer ?
#
loop_
_entity_poly.entity_id
_entity_poly.type
_entity_poly.pdbx_seq_one_letter_code
_entity_poly.pdbx_strand_id
1 'polypeptide(L)'
;MVKFWFASLLTLVFTATSLSAQQIAVLQYEGGGDWYANPTSLPNLVQFCNANIQTAIQPKVANVTSKDPAIMQYPFVHMTGHGNVFFSDEALQNMRNYLDSGGFLHIDDNYGIDQYLRPQLKKLFPEEELIELPADHPVFSTAFSFKEGLPKIHEHDGKRPQAFGLFREGRMVILYTLESDLGDGWESAAVHNDPPEVRQRALQ
;
A
#
# COMPACT_ATOMS: atom_id res chain seq x y z
N MET A 1 13.05 -11.04 -71.10
CA MET A 1 13.33 -10.24 -69.89
C MET A 1 12.47 -10.79 -68.74
N VAL A 2 13.08 -11.53 -67.82
CA VAL A 2 12.41 -12.12 -66.65
C VAL A 2 12.59 -11.15 -65.46
N LYS A 3 11.47 -10.61 -64.93
CA LYS A 3 11.48 -9.74 -63.73
C LYS A 3 11.42 -10.62 -62.49
N PHE A 4 12.52 -10.64 -61.74
CA PHE A 4 12.51 -11.24 -60.38
C PHE A 4 11.95 -10.24 -59.39
N TRP A 5 10.86 -10.62 -58.73
CA TRP A 5 10.29 -9.92 -57.57
C TRP A 5 10.96 -10.47 -56.29
N PHE A 6 11.76 -9.65 -55.63
CA PHE A 6 12.23 -9.97 -54.27
C PHE A 6 11.14 -9.58 -53.27
N ALA A 7 10.49 -10.56 -52.70
CA ALA A 7 9.61 -10.35 -51.54
C ALA A 7 10.48 -10.29 -50.26
N SER A 8 10.67 -9.12 -49.72
CA SER A 8 11.31 -8.97 -48.39
C SER A 8 10.35 -9.40 -47.30
N LEU A 9 10.63 -10.55 -46.67
CA LEU A 9 9.90 -11.02 -45.49
C LEU A 9 10.40 -10.24 -44.26
N LEU A 10 9.60 -9.28 -43.77
CA LEU A 10 9.89 -8.54 -42.56
C LEU A 10 9.51 -9.41 -41.36
N THR A 11 10.48 -10.04 -40.72
CA THR A 11 10.26 -10.85 -39.50
C THR A 11 10.13 -9.92 -38.33
N LEU A 12 8.90 -9.72 -37.82
CA LEU A 12 8.62 -8.99 -36.59
C LEU A 12 9.06 -9.86 -35.41
N VAL A 13 10.18 -9.53 -34.79
CA VAL A 13 10.62 -10.18 -33.55
C VAL A 13 9.86 -9.52 -32.40
N PHE A 14 8.82 -10.21 -31.89
CA PHE A 14 8.21 -9.86 -30.62
C PHE A 14 9.15 -10.25 -29.48
N THR A 15 9.86 -9.29 -28.93
CA THR A 15 10.54 -9.49 -27.63
C THR A 15 9.46 -9.49 -26.55
N ALA A 16 9.09 -10.67 -26.06
CA ALA A 16 8.30 -10.77 -24.83
C ALA A 16 9.16 -10.24 -23.68
N THR A 17 8.91 -9.01 -23.24
CA THR A 17 9.44 -8.52 -21.98
C THR A 17 8.73 -9.31 -20.89
N SER A 18 9.45 -10.20 -20.20
CA SER A 18 8.97 -10.84 -18.99
C SER A 18 8.69 -9.73 -17.98
N LEU A 19 7.44 -9.41 -17.72
CA LEU A 19 7.07 -8.60 -16.57
C LEU A 19 7.53 -9.36 -15.32
N SER A 20 8.59 -8.87 -14.68
CA SER A 20 8.99 -9.37 -13.37
C SER A 20 7.83 -9.17 -12.40
N ALA A 21 7.44 -10.21 -11.70
CA ALA A 21 6.41 -10.11 -10.68
C ALA A 21 6.84 -9.07 -9.63
N GLN A 22 5.98 -8.08 -9.37
CA GLN A 22 6.27 -7.01 -8.41
C GLN A 22 6.28 -7.58 -6.99
N GLN A 23 7.15 -7.07 -6.15
CA GLN A 23 7.22 -7.41 -4.74
C GLN A 23 6.74 -6.21 -3.92
N ILE A 24 6.00 -6.45 -2.85
CA ILE A 24 5.59 -5.45 -1.87
C ILE A 24 6.43 -5.57 -0.60
N ALA A 25 6.46 -4.51 0.20
CA ALA A 25 7.27 -4.49 1.42
C ALA A 25 6.53 -3.90 2.63
N VAL A 26 6.94 -4.31 3.83
CA VAL A 26 6.62 -3.66 5.10
C VAL A 26 7.68 -2.61 5.40
N LEU A 27 7.25 -1.43 5.83
CA LEU A 27 8.13 -0.34 6.25
C LEU A 27 8.59 -0.52 7.71
N GLN A 28 9.89 -0.66 7.90
CA GLN A 28 10.51 -0.56 9.21
C GLN A 28 10.79 0.91 9.52
N TYR A 29 9.90 1.54 10.29
CA TYR A 29 10.06 2.92 10.72
C TYR A 29 10.81 3.01 12.06
N GLU A 30 11.31 4.19 12.37
CA GLU A 30 11.99 4.50 13.62
C GLU A 30 10.97 4.96 14.70
N GLY A 31 11.41 5.07 15.96
CA GLY A 31 10.60 5.62 17.05
C GLY A 31 10.14 4.59 18.07
N GLY A 32 10.37 3.30 17.81
CA GLY A 32 10.09 2.23 18.76
C GLY A 32 8.66 1.69 18.73
N GLY A 33 7.82 2.11 17.77
CA GLY A 33 6.56 1.43 17.48
C GLY A 33 6.78 0.05 16.86
N ASP A 34 5.76 -0.78 16.91
CA ASP A 34 5.83 -2.19 16.51
C ASP A 34 5.49 -2.38 15.02
N TRP A 35 6.29 -1.80 14.12
CA TRP A 35 6.19 -1.92 12.67
C TRP A 35 6.02 -3.36 12.17
N TYR A 36 6.35 -4.35 13.00
CA TYR A 36 6.25 -5.79 12.75
C TYR A 36 4.90 -6.38 13.18
N ALA A 37 3.96 -5.58 13.61
CA ALA A 37 2.59 -6.01 13.87
C ALA A 37 1.97 -6.64 12.61
N ASN A 38 1.01 -7.53 12.80
CA ASN A 38 0.24 -8.16 11.73
C ASN A 38 1.09 -8.97 10.73
N PRO A 39 1.91 -9.94 11.20
CA PRO A 39 2.90 -10.60 10.37
C PRO A 39 2.31 -11.46 9.24
N THR A 40 1.05 -11.89 9.33
CA THR A 40 0.38 -12.68 8.29
C THR A 40 -0.48 -11.83 7.35
N SER A 41 -0.69 -10.55 7.66
CA SER A 41 -1.60 -9.66 6.93
C SER A 41 -1.25 -9.52 5.44
N LEU A 42 -0.05 -9.03 5.13
CA LEU A 42 0.36 -8.83 3.73
C LEU A 42 0.51 -10.14 2.94
N PRO A 43 1.05 -11.24 3.48
CA PRO A 43 1.00 -12.53 2.80
C PRO A 43 -0.42 -12.96 2.39
N ASN A 44 -1.40 -12.80 3.28
CA ASN A 44 -2.81 -13.11 3.00
C ASN A 44 -3.39 -12.14 1.96
N LEU A 45 -3.11 -10.83 2.06
CA LEU A 45 -3.54 -9.84 1.07
C LEU A 45 -2.97 -10.15 -0.32
N VAL A 46 -1.69 -10.49 -0.43
CA VAL A 46 -1.06 -10.90 -1.70
C VAL A 46 -1.75 -12.12 -2.29
N GLN A 47 -2.01 -13.14 -1.46
CA GLN A 47 -2.71 -14.35 -1.89
C GLN A 47 -4.12 -14.01 -2.40
N PHE A 48 -4.84 -13.16 -1.68
CA PHE A 48 -6.18 -12.70 -2.08
C PHE A 48 -6.15 -11.95 -3.40
N CYS A 49 -5.27 -10.97 -3.56
CA CYS A 49 -5.15 -10.18 -4.79
C CYS A 49 -4.80 -11.05 -6.00
N ASN A 50 -3.83 -11.96 -5.86
CA ASN A 50 -3.45 -12.86 -6.95
C ASN A 50 -4.60 -13.79 -7.37
N ALA A 51 -5.42 -14.23 -6.42
CA ALA A 51 -6.53 -15.13 -6.69
C ALA A 51 -7.78 -14.41 -7.24
N ASN A 52 -8.08 -13.18 -6.82
CA ASN A 52 -9.37 -12.53 -7.04
C ASN A 52 -9.33 -11.38 -8.05
N ILE A 53 -8.21 -10.68 -8.18
CA ILE A 53 -8.07 -9.54 -9.10
C ILE A 53 -6.93 -9.73 -10.11
N GLN A 54 -6.45 -10.97 -10.26
CA GLN A 54 -5.50 -11.40 -11.30
C GLN A 54 -4.16 -10.63 -11.27
N THR A 55 -3.71 -10.25 -10.07
CA THR A 55 -2.37 -9.68 -9.92
C THR A 55 -1.31 -10.78 -9.99
N ALA A 56 -0.05 -10.38 -10.22
CA ALA A 56 1.11 -11.28 -10.23
C ALA A 56 2.14 -10.80 -9.19
N ILE A 57 1.70 -10.55 -7.95
CA ILE A 57 2.56 -10.11 -6.86
C ILE A 57 3.35 -11.30 -6.31
N GLN A 58 4.64 -11.10 -6.03
CA GLN A 58 5.47 -12.14 -5.41
C GLN A 58 4.90 -12.51 -4.03
N PRO A 59 4.75 -13.81 -3.70
CA PRO A 59 4.20 -14.24 -2.42
C PRO A 59 5.04 -13.82 -1.21
N LYS A 60 6.36 -13.64 -1.41
CA LYS A 60 7.28 -13.23 -0.35
C LYS A 60 7.21 -11.71 -0.18
N VAL A 61 6.71 -11.26 0.95
CA VAL A 61 6.76 -9.86 1.38
C VAL A 61 8.17 -9.53 1.88
N ALA A 62 8.70 -8.37 1.50
CA ALA A 62 9.98 -7.87 1.98
C ALA A 62 9.82 -6.98 3.20
N ASN A 63 10.93 -6.73 3.91
CA ASN A 63 11.03 -5.64 4.89
C ASN A 63 12.04 -4.63 4.39
N VAL A 64 11.72 -3.33 4.51
CA VAL A 64 12.62 -2.25 4.09
C VAL A 64 12.59 -1.14 5.13
N THR A 65 13.76 -0.59 5.46
CA THR A 65 13.82 0.56 6.36
C THR A 65 13.51 1.86 5.62
N SER A 66 13.00 2.85 6.34
CA SER A 66 12.71 4.17 5.77
C SER A 66 13.96 4.89 5.22
N LYS A 67 15.17 4.47 5.64
CA LYS A 67 16.45 5.02 5.17
C LYS A 67 17.05 4.27 3.99
N ASP A 68 16.64 3.03 3.76
CA ASP A 68 17.27 2.18 2.74
C ASP A 68 16.82 2.61 1.33
N PRO A 69 17.77 2.99 0.45
CA PRO A 69 17.44 3.27 -0.95
C PRO A 69 16.80 2.10 -1.70
N ALA A 70 16.94 0.85 -1.20
CA ALA A 70 16.27 -0.32 -1.75
C ALA A 70 14.73 -0.20 -1.74
N ILE A 71 14.15 0.74 -0.99
CA ILE A 71 12.70 1.03 -1.00
C ILE A 71 12.19 1.32 -2.42
N MET A 72 13.04 1.88 -3.28
CA MET A 72 12.73 2.15 -4.69
C MET A 72 12.38 0.91 -5.52
N GLN A 73 12.69 -0.29 -5.03
CA GLN A 73 12.38 -1.55 -5.72
C GLN A 73 10.93 -2.00 -5.50
N TYR A 74 10.23 -1.40 -4.52
CA TYR A 74 8.90 -1.81 -4.10
C TYR A 74 7.86 -0.76 -4.53
N PRO A 75 7.00 -1.06 -5.52
CA PRO A 75 5.99 -0.09 -5.97
C PRO A 75 4.93 0.23 -4.90
N PHE A 76 4.74 -0.71 -3.97
CA PHE A 76 3.82 -0.59 -2.85
C PHE A 76 4.55 -0.97 -1.55
N VAL A 77 4.50 -0.06 -0.59
CA VAL A 77 5.02 -0.26 0.76
C VAL A 77 3.88 -0.08 1.76
N HIS A 78 3.80 -0.99 2.72
CA HIS A 78 2.81 -0.95 3.79
C HIS A 78 3.47 -0.60 5.11
N MET A 79 2.79 0.22 5.89
CA MET A 79 3.18 0.63 7.24
C MET A 79 2.00 0.42 8.17
N THR A 80 2.23 -0.24 9.29
CA THR A 80 1.24 -0.44 10.34
C THR A 80 1.92 -0.48 11.71
N GLY A 81 1.16 -0.58 12.78
CA GLY A 81 1.64 -0.79 14.15
C GLY A 81 0.98 0.10 15.19
N HIS A 82 1.55 0.04 16.39
CA HIS A 82 1.15 0.82 17.56
C HIS A 82 2.32 1.71 18.02
N GLY A 83 2.00 2.76 18.76
CA GLY A 83 3.01 3.56 19.44
C GLY A 83 3.70 4.60 18.57
N ASN A 84 4.95 4.93 18.93
CA ASN A 84 5.62 6.09 18.38
C ASN A 84 6.20 5.83 16.98
N VAL A 85 5.92 6.76 16.07
CA VAL A 85 6.49 6.81 14.73
C VAL A 85 7.45 7.99 14.64
N PHE A 86 8.63 7.74 14.12
CA PHE A 86 9.63 8.76 13.89
C PHE A 86 10.36 8.51 12.56
N PHE A 87 10.65 9.59 11.84
CA PHE A 87 11.52 9.59 10.67
C PHE A 87 12.66 10.59 10.89
N SER A 88 13.90 10.13 10.84
CA SER A 88 15.07 11.01 10.80
C SER A 88 15.08 11.82 9.50
N ASP A 89 15.91 12.87 9.43
CA ASP A 89 16.04 13.70 8.23
C ASP A 89 16.45 12.87 7.00
N GLU A 90 17.32 11.88 7.19
CA GLU A 90 17.70 10.92 6.15
C GLU A 90 16.52 10.09 5.68
N ALA A 91 15.72 9.56 6.61
CA ALA A 91 14.50 8.80 6.31
C ALA A 91 13.47 9.67 5.57
N LEU A 92 13.25 10.90 6.02
CA LEU A 92 12.36 11.86 5.36
C LEU A 92 12.80 12.14 3.91
N GLN A 93 14.09 12.35 3.68
CA GLN A 93 14.59 12.59 2.33
C GLN A 93 14.43 11.36 1.43
N ASN A 94 14.77 10.16 1.95
CA ASN A 94 14.63 8.92 1.19
C ASN A 94 13.16 8.59 0.85
N MET A 95 12.27 8.74 1.83
CA MET A 95 10.83 8.54 1.65
C MET A 95 10.23 9.53 0.65
N ARG A 96 10.67 10.80 0.70
CA ARG A 96 10.24 11.82 -0.26
C ARG A 96 10.65 11.43 -1.69
N ASN A 97 11.90 11.04 -1.87
CA ASN A 97 12.41 10.56 -3.17
C ASN A 97 11.61 9.34 -3.67
N TYR A 98 11.32 8.39 -2.78
CA TYR A 98 10.53 7.21 -3.10
C TYR A 98 9.13 7.57 -3.62
N LEU A 99 8.43 8.41 -2.87
CA LEU A 99 7.05 8.78 -3.21
C LEU A 99 6.98 9.65 -4.48
N ASP A 100 7.89 10.61 -4.64
CA ASP A 100 7.95 11.45 -5.85
C ASP A 100 8.38 10.66 -7.11
N SER A 101 9.13 9.56 -6.93
CA SER A 101 9.55 8.67 -8.04
C SER A 101 8.52 7.62 -8.45
N GLY A 102 7.30 7.66 -7.93
CA GLY A 102 6.23 6.74 -8.31
C GLY A 102 5.87 5.69 -7.26
N GLY A 103 6.59 5.63 -6.13
CA GLY A 103 6.25 4.78 -5.01
C GLY A 103 4.89 5.12 -4.39
N PHE A 104 4.30 4.17 -3.68
CA PHE A 104 3.05 4.32 -2.96
C PHE A 104 3.16 3.75 -1.56
N LEU A 105 2.72 4.51 -0.57
CA LEU A 105 2.70 4.11 0.83
C LEU A 105 1.26 3.97 1.32
N HIS A 106 0.88 2.77 1.74
CA HIS A 106 -0.33 2.55 2.53
C HIS A 106 0.04 2.53 4.02
N ILE A 107 -0.65 3.32 4.81
CA ILE A 107 -0.50 3.36 6.27
C ILE A 107 -1.81 2.94 6.89
N ASP A 108 -1.77 1.95 7.78
CA ASP A 108 -2.93 1.51 8.55
C ASP A 108 -2.66 1.71 10.03
N ASP A 109 -3.49 2.50 10.69
CA ASP A 109 -3.42 2.70 12.15
C ASP A 109 -4.06 1.52 12.83
N ASN A 110 -3.26 0.59 13.33
CA ASN A 110 -3.76 -0.49 14.17
C ASN A 110 -4.42 0.08 15.41
N TYR A 111 -3.70 0.93 16.14
CA TYR A 111 -4.27 1.75 17.21
C TYR A 111 -3.21 2.73 17.75
N GLY A 112 -3.53 4.03 17.68
CA GLY A 112 -2.79 5.07 18.41
C GLY A 112 -1.51 5.58 17.78
N ILE A 113 -1.21 5.28 16.51
CA ILE A 113 -0.09 5.91 15.82
C ILE A 113 -0.43 7.32 15.30
N ASP A 114 -1.70 7.67 15.16
CA ASP A 114 -2.16 8.93 14.53
C ASP A 114 -1.47 10.18 15.10
N GLN A 115 -1.41 10.29 16.42
CA GLN A 115 -0.79 11.43 17.11
C GLN A 115 0.71 11.59 16.81
N TYR A 116 1.41 10.50 16.50
CA TYR A 116 2.84 10.51 16.15
C TYR A 116 3.05 10.64 14.64
N LEU A 117 2.19 10.00 13.86
CA LEU A 117 2.29 9.93 12.40
C LEU A 117 2.07 11.30 11.74
N ARG A 118 0.98 12.01 12.09
CA ARG A 118 0.63 13.29 11.44
C ARG A 118 1.76 14.32 11.47
N PRO A 119 2.48 14.53 12.60
CA PRO A 119 3.64 15.42 12.60
C PRO A 119 4.78 14.94 11.67
N GLN A 120 4.95 13.63 11.49
CA GLN A 120 5.97 13.10 10.57
C GLN A 120 5.57 13.30 9.10
N LEU A 121 4.30 13.09 8.76
CA LEU A 121 3.80 13.37 7.42
C LEU A 121 3.88 14.86 7.07
N LYS A 122 3.63 15.76 8.05
CA LYS A 122 3.82 17.19 7.85
C LYS A 122 5.28 17.59 7.65
N LYS A 123 6.23 16.87 8.25
CA LYS A 123 7.67 17.05 7.96
C LYS A 123 8.05 16.46 6.61
N LEU A 124 7.42 15.33 6.23
CA LEU A 124 7.67 14.67 4.94
C LEU A 124 7.29 15.57 3.76
N PHE A 125 6.13 16.21 3.80
CA PHE A 125 5.64 17.14 2.81
C PHE A 125 5.01 18.37 3.49
N PRO A 126 5.83 19.38 3.85
CA PRO A 126 5.35 20.57 4.57
C PRO A 126 4.31 21.39 3.80
N GLU A 127 4.34 21.32 2.47
CA GLU A 127 3.45 22.01 1.56
C GLU A 127 2.11 21.32 1.34
N GLU A 128 2.01 20.02 1.69
CA GLU A 128 0.82 19.21 1.46
C GLU A 128 0.01 18.97 2.74
N GLU A 129 -1.23 18.61 2.56
CA GLU A 129 -2.14 18.25 3.65
C GLU A 129 -2.72 16.86 3.43
N LEU A 130 -3.02 16.17 4.54
CA LEU A 130 -3.84 14.97 4.53
C LEU A 130 -5.30 15.38 4.29
N ILE A 131 -5.86 14.92 3.17
CA ILE A 131 -7.24 15.20 2.77
C ILE A 131 -8.09 13.97 3.09
N GLU A 132 -9.13 14.14 3.87
CA GLU A 132 -10.09 13.06 4.10
C GLU A 132 -10.82 12.73 2.80
N LEU A 133 -10.82 11.44 2.44
CA LEU A 133 -11.44 10.96 1.20
C LEU A 133 -12.93 10.74 1.43
N PRO A 134 -13.82 11.35 0.62
CA PRO A 134 -15.24 11.11 0.71
C PRO A 134 -15.59 9.68 0.27
N ALA A 135 -16.73 9.15 0.71
CA ALA A 135 -17.14 7.77 0.44
C ALA A 135 -17.29 7.44 -1.07
N ASP A 136 -17.51 8.44 -1.90
CA ASP A 136 -17.59 8.31 -3.36
C ASP A 136 -16.23 8.46 -4.06
N HIS A 137 -15.13 8.61 -3.31
CA HIS A 137 -13.79 8.67 -3.89
C HIS A 137 -13.48 7.39 -4.67
N PRO A 138 -12.87 7.48 -5.88
CA PRO A 138 -12.61 6.33 -6.75
C PRO A 138 -11.84 5.18 -6.09
N VAL A 139 -11.00 5.44 -5.08
CA VAL A 139 -10.28 4.38 -4.35
C VAL A 139 -11.20 3.32 -3.77
N PHE A 140 -12.44 3.68 -3.39
CA PHE A 140 -13.42 2.76 -2.83
C PHE A 140 -14.23 1.97 -3.87
N SER A 141 -13.88 2.09 -5.16
CA SER A 141 -14.60 1.41 -6.26
C SER A 141 -13.68 0.89 -7.36
N THR A 142 -12.40 0.68 -7.08
CA THR A 142 -11.41 0.24 -8.08
C THR A 142 -11.60 -1.22 -8.52
N ALA A 143 -11.63 -2.15 -7.59
CA ALA A 143 -11.85 -3.57 -7.85
C ALA A 143 -13.15 -4.07 -7.22
N PHE A 144 -13.45 -3.62 -6.04
CA PHE A 144 -14.67 -3.90 -5.28
C PHE A 144 -15.39 -2.59 -4.97
N SER A 145 -16.68 -2.64 -4.65
CA SER A 145 -17.47 -1.44 -4.39
C SER A 145 -17.78 -1.28 -2.90
N PHE A 146 -17.26 -0.21 -2.31
CA PHE A 146 -17.52 0.23 -0.94
C PHE A 146 -18.32 1.53 -0.95
N LYS A 147 -19.63 1.45 -1.11
CA LYS A 147 -20.51 2.63 -1.27
C LYS A 147 -20.52 3.58 -0.08
N GLU A 148 -20.16 3.06 1.09
CA GLU A 148 -20.09 3.83 2.34
C GLU A 148 -18.64 4.23 2.70
N GLY A 149 -17.69 4.03 1.76
CA GLY A 149 -16.28 4.30 1.97
C GLY A 149 -15.57 3.21 2.75
N LEU A 150 -14.55 3.58 3.53
CA LEU A 150 -13.70 2.65 4.27
C LEU A 150 -14.51 1.78 5.25
N PRO A 151 -14.37 0.43 5.23
CA PRO A 151 -15.06 -0.42 6.19
C PRO A 151 -14.46 -0.30 7.60
N LYS A 152 -15.28 -0.49 8.62
CA LYS A 152 -14.86 -0.71 10.01
C LYS A 152 -14.63 -2.19 10.20
N ILE A 153 -13.44 -2.59 10.66
CA ILE A 153 -13.08 -3.99 10.94
C ILE A 153 -13.13 -4.25 12.45
N HIS A 154 -12.34 -3.52 13.22
CA HIS A 154 -12.37 -3.59 14.68
C HIS A 154 -12.82 -2.28 15.32
N GLU A 155 -13.40 -2.40 16.51
CA GLU A 155 -13.77 -1.25 17.33
C GLU A 155 -12.62 -0.91 18.28
N HIS A 156 -12.22 0.38 18.30
CA HIS A 156 -11.27 0.90 19.27
C HIS A 156 -11.94 2.01 20.10
N ASP A 157 -11.91 3.25 19.59
CA ASP A 157 -12.49 4.42 20.27
C ASP A 157 -13.97 4.64 19.93
N GLY A 158 -14.61 3.73 19.19
CA GLY A 158 -15.99 3.88 18.73
C GLY A 158 -16.20 4.98 17.70
N LYS A 159 -15.12 5.45 17.09
CA LYS A 159 -15.18 6.45 16.02
C LYS A 159 -15.42 5.79 14.67
N ARG A 160 -15.90 6.58 13.71
CA ARG A 160 -16.05 6.08 12.34
C ARG A 160 -14.71 5.83 11.66
N PRO A 161 -14.62 4.88 10.73
CA PRO A 161 -13.43 4.72 9.91
C PRO A 161 -13.23 5.92 9.00
N GLN A 162 -11.98 6.30 8.79
CA GLN A 162 -11.57 7.43 7.95
C GLN A 162 -10.40 7.02 7.06
N ALA A 163 -10.47 7.41 5.80
CA ALA A 163 -9.34 7.30 4.89
C ALA A 163 -8.85 8.71 4.53
N PHE A 164 -7.56 8.89 4.53
CA PHE A 164 -6.91 10.14 4.14
C PHE A 164 -5.98 9.90 2.97
N GLY A 165 -5.99 10.80 2.00
CA GLY A 165 -5.04 10.85 0.90
C GLY A 165 -4.02 11.98 1.09
N LEU A 166 -2.75 11.73 0.80
CA LEU A 166 -1.78 12.77 0.56
C LEU A 166 -1.42 12.74 -0.92
N PHE A 167 -1.44 13.89 -1.57
CA PHE A 167 -1.32 13.99 -3.02
C PHE A 167 -0.07 14.78 -3.41
N ARG A 168 0.61 14.32 -4.45
CA ARG A 168 1.75 14.99 -5.10
C ARG A 168 1.48 15.08 -6.59
N GLU A 169 1.48 16.28 -7.14
CA GLU A 169 1.23 16.51 -8.57
C GLU A 169 -0.05 15.81 -9.10
N GLY A 170 -1.11 15.80 -8.30
CA GLY A 170 -2.38 15.17 -8.63
C GLY A 170 -2.42 13.64 -8.46
N ARG A 171 -1.32 12.99 -8.07
CA ARG A 171 -1.26 11.56 -7.74
C ARG A 171 -1.35 11.36 -6.24
N MET A 172 -2.23 10.48 -5.78
CA MET A 172 -2.21 10.03 -4.38
C MET A 172 -0.97 9.19 -4.16
N VAL A 173 -0.10 9.63 -3.25
CA VAL A 173 1.17 8.97 -2.92
C VAL A 173 1.11 8.23 -1.59
N ILE A 174 0.22 8.67 -0.69
CA ILE A 174 -0.06 8.02 0.59
C ILE A 174 -1.56 7.83 0.71
N LEU A 175 -1.97 6.61 1.08
CA LEU A 175 -3.30 6.31 1.62
C LEU A 175 -3.12 5.98 3.10
N TYR A 176 -3.78 6.73 3.96
CA TYR A 176 -3.79 6.50 5.40
C TYR A 176 -5.17 6.11 5.87
N THR A 177 -5.30 4.93 6.47
CA THR A 177 -6.54 4.41 7.05
C THR A 177 -6.49 4.50 8.56
N LEU A 178 -7.52 5.10 9.14
CA LEU A 178 -7.66 5.39 10.57
C LEU A 178 -8.97 4.82 11.09
N GLU A 179 -8.97 4.22 12.28
CA GLU A 179 -10.15 3.63 12.92
C GLU A 179 -10.82 2.52 12.09
N SER A 180 -10.09 1.89 11.18
CA SER A 180 -10.57 0.78 10.34
C SER A 180 -10.02 -0.55 10.76
N ASP A 181 -8.68 -0.61 10.94
CA ASP A 181 -7.95 -1.81 11.34
C ASP A 181 -7.91 -2.87 10.23
N LEU A 182 -7.58 -2.41 9.02
CA LEU A 182 -7.51 -3.29 7.85
C LEU A 182 -6.44 -4.38 8.02
N GLY A 183 -5.29 -4.00 8.60
CA GLY A 183 -4.17 -4.91 8.83
C GLY A 183 -4.56 -6.13 9.65
N ASP A 184 -5.31 -5.95 10.71
CA ASP A 184 -5.84 -7.02 11.55
C ASP A 184 -6.83 -7.89 10.78
N GLY A 185 -7.72 -7.27 10.00
CA GLY A 185 -8.69 -7.98 9.17
C GLY A 185 -8.02 -8.83 8.07
N TRP A 186 -6.80 -8.51 7.66
CA TRP A 186 -6.02 -9.32 6.71
C TRP A 186 -5.29 -10.49 7.40
N GLU A 187 -5.14 -10.47 8.72
CA GLU A 187 -4.47 -11.53 9.46
C GLU A 187 -5.12 -12.90 9.24
N SER A 188 -4.41 -13.96 9.60
CA SER A 188 -4.95 -15.32 9.57
C SER A 188 -6.13 -15.46 10.53
N ALA A 189 -7.17 -16.22 10.15
CA ALA A 189 -8.42 -16.33 10.89
C ALA A 189 -8.27 -16.65 12.39
N ALA A 190 -7.22 -17.38 12.76
CA ALA A 190 -6.97 -17.78 14.15
C ALA A 190 -6.36 -16.66 15.02
N VAL A 191 -5.97 -15.51 14.44
CA VAL A 191 -5.32 -14.43 15.21
C VAL A 191 -6.38 -13.65 16.00
N HIS A 192 -7.38 -13.10 15.32
CA HIS A 192 -8.43 -12.27 15.94
C HIS A 192 -9.76 -13.01 16.07
N ASN A 193 -9.91 -14.18 15.44
CA ASN A 193 -11.16 -14.95 15.37
C ASN A 193 -12.31 -14.17 14.72
N ASP A 194 -12.01 -13.27 13.81
CA ASP A 194 -13.00 -12.50 13.07
C ASP A 194 -13.93 -13.39 12.26
N PRO A 195 -15.21 -13.00 12.15
CA PRO A 195 -16.14 -13.65 11.24
C PRO A 195 -15.60 -13.64 9.79
N PRO A 196 -15.83 -14.72 9.01
CA PRO A 196 -15.33 -14.81 7.64
C PRO A 196 -15.73 -13.62 6.74
N GLU A 197 -16.94 -13.07 6.95
CA GLU A 197 -17.45 -11.92 6.20
C GLU A 197 -16.72 -10.62 6.54
N VAL A 198 -16.28 -10.43 7.78
CA VAL A 198 -15.47 -9.27 8.21
C VAL A 198 -14.10 -9.34 7.55
N ARG A 199 -13.44 -10.50 7.63
CA ARG A 199 -12.15 -10.74 6.98
C ARG A 199 -12.22 -10.59 5.47
N GLN A 200 -13.26 -11.13 4.84
CA GLN A 200 -13.46 -10.97 3.41
C GLN A 200 -13.62 -9.49 3.04
N ARG A 201 -14.36 -8.72 3.84
CA ARG A 201 -14.56 -7.30 3.61
C ARG A 201 -13.26 -6.51 3.76
N ALA A 202 -12.40 -6.88 4.71
CA ALA A 202 -11.08 -6.26 4.87
C ALA A 202 -10.17 -6.52 3.66
N LEU A 203 -10.17 -7.75 3.13
CA LEU A 203 -9.34 -8.15 1.99
C LEU A 203 -9.81 -7.57 0.64
N GLN A 204 -11.07 -7.18 0.50
CA GLN A 204 -11.63 -6.53 -0.69
C GLN A 204 -11.21 -5.08 -0.81
#